data_ffbdd92d92ba3914bc6f935743ee314c
#
_entry.id   ffbdd92d92ba3914bc6f935743ee314c
#
_cell.length_a   1.000
_cell.length_b   1.000
_cell.length_c   1.000
_cell.angle_alpha   90.00
_cell.angle_beta   90.00
_cell.angle_gamma   90.00
#
_symmetry.space_group_name_H-M   'P 1'
#
loop_
_entity.id
_entity.type
_entity.pdbx_description
1 polymer ?
#
loop_
_entity_poly.entity_id
_entity_poly.type
_entity_poly.pdbx_seq_one_letter_code
_entity_poly.pdbx_strand_id
1 'polypeptide(L)'
;PALGFARRAKMIIDEYLAFLLTFVLVIPFERLWMPADRLSKGKQPILLVHGYGCSRGVWWLLRRRLEAAGHTVASVSLAPPHISLGRLEPILSQRIEAVCAATGSPQVTLIGHSMGGLIARCYLARHGNERVARLITLASPHMGSDMSRIGFGQNSREMTTGSLWLQDMAAEPLTVPTISLRNAYDNYVMPQDNQRLPGAQDIELP
;
A
#
# COMPACT_ATOMS: atom_id res chain seq x y z
N PRO A 1 -21.22 -15.73 -6.52
CA PRO A 1 -22.56 -15.77 -5.93
C PRO A 1 -22.89 -14.43 -5.30
N ALA A 2 -24.08 -13.87 -5.66
CA ALA A 2 -24.48 -12.59 -5.08
C ALA A 2 -24.63 -12.70 -3.55
N LEU A 3 -24.00 -11.76 -2.83
CA LEU A 3 -24.16 -11.66 -1.38
C LEU A 3 -25.63 -11.44 -1.01
N GLY A 4 -26.16 -12.20 -0.04
CA GLY A 4 -27.51 -11.98 0.48
C GLY A 4 -27.66 -10.58 1.09
N PHE A 5 -28.91 -10.06 1.08
CA PHE A 5 -29.23 -8.68 1.51
C PHE A 5 -28.62 -8.30 2.87
N ALA A 6 -28.75 -9.17 3.87
CA ALA A 6 -28.19 -8.91 5.22
C ALA A 6 -26.66 -8.78 5.23
N ARG A 7 -25.95 -9.59 4.44
CA ARG A 7 -24.49 -9.48 4.30
C ARG A 7 -24.09 -8.20 3.58
N ARG A 8 -24.84 -7.80 2.52
CA ARG A 8 -24.61 -6.53 1.82
C ARG A 8 -24.79 -5.33 2.77
N ALA A 9 -25.89 -5.30 3.50
CA ALA A 9 -26.18 -4.22 4.46
C ALA A 9 -25.08 -4.13 5.53
N LYS A 10 -24.67 -5.27 6.10
CA LYS A 10 -23.57 -5.31 7.07
C LYS A 10 -22.26 -4.79 6.46
N MET A 11 -21.89 -5.22 5.26
CA MET A 11 -20.67 -4.77 4.57
C MET A 11 -20.66 -3.25 4.39
N ILE A 12 -21.77 -2.67 3.90
CA ILE A 12 -21.89 -1.22 3.70
C ILE A 12 -21.74 -0.46 5.03
N ILE A 13 -22.38 -0.96 6.09
CA ILE A 13 -22.26 -0.35 7.43
C ILE A 13 -20.83 -0.43 7.95
N ASP A 14 -20.20 -1.60 7.85
CA ASP A 14 -18.82 -1.82 8.31
C ASP A 14 -17.84 -0.92 7.54
N GLU A 15 -17.99 -0.80 6.21
CA GLU A 15 -17.17 0.11 5.39
C GLU A 15 -17.36 1.58 5.76
N TYR A 16 -18.60 2.01 5.95
CA TYR A 16 -18.90 3.40 6.34
C TYR A 16 -18.33 3.73 7.72
N LEU A 17 -18.48 2.82 8.68
CA LEU A 17 -17.88 2.95 10.01
C LEU A 17 -16.36 2.96 9.95
N ALA A 18 -15.74 2.07 9.15
CA ALA A 18 -14.31 2.04 8.96
C ALA A 18 -13.79 3.32 8.30
N PHE A 19 -14.53 3.87 7.31
CA PHE A 19 -14.23 5.14 6.68
C PHE A 19 -14.25 6.29 7.70
N LEU A 20 -15.35 6.44 8.44
CA LEU A 20 -15.48 7.47 9.47
C LEU A 20 -14.37 7.36 10.52
N LEU A 21 -14.14 6.14 11.04
CA LEU A 21 -13.07 5.90 12.02
C LEU A 21 -11.71 6.32 11.46
N THR A 22 -11.42 5.94 10.23
CA THR A 22 -10.12 6.21 9.60
C THR A 22 -9.91 7.71 9.37
N PHE A 23 -10.86 8.41 8.75
CA PHE A 23 -10.69 9.80 8.35
C PHE A 23 -10.95 10.80 9.48
N VAL A 24 -11.80 10.45 10.46
CA VAL A 24 -12.14 11.36 11.58
C VAL A 24 -11.24 11.15 12.79
N LEU A 25 -10.79 9.90 13.05
CA LEU A 25 -10.02 9.60 14.25
C LEU A 25 -8.59 9.14 13.95
N VAL A 26 -8.42 8.16 13.04
CA VAL A 26 -7.11 7.51 12.88
C VAL A 26 -6.11 8.43 12.19
N ILE A 27 -6.47 9.06 11.07
CA ILE A 27 -5.54 9.94 10.32
C ILE A 27 -5.25 11.23 11.09
N PRO A 28 -6.24 12.02 11.57
CA PRO A 28 -5.97 13.28 12.26
C PRO A 28 -5.19 13.11 13.57
N PHE A 29 -5.41 12.00 14.26
CA PHE A 29 -4.78 11.70 15.55
C PHE A 29 -3.72 10.61 15.47
N GLU A 30 -3.10 10.41 14.31
CA GLU A 30 -2.14 9.31 14.10
C GLU A 30 -1.04 9.24 15.15
N ARG A 31 -0.60 10.39 15.67
CA ARG A 31 0.44 10.46 16.71
C ARG A 31 0.08 9.72 18.00
N LEU A 32 -1.23 9.57 18.27
CA LEU A 32 -1.71 8.84 19.44
C LEU A 32 -1.68 7.32 19.22
N TRP A 33 -1.91 6.87 17.97
CA TRP A 33 -2.04 5.46 17.62
C TRP A 33 -0.74 4.85 17.07
N MET A 34 0.09 5.69 16.46
CA MET A 34 1.32 5.28 15.78
C MET A 34 2.54 5.90 16.45
N PRO A 35 3.04 5.28 17.52
CA PRO A 35 4.30 5.69 18.13
C PRO A 35 5.47 5.51 17.14
N ALA A 36 6.64 6.02 17.49
CA ALA A 36 7.86 5.80 16.72
C ALA A 36 8.10 4.30 16.48
N ASP A 37 8.70 3.99 15.32
CA ASP A 37 8.99 2.61 14.97
C ASP A 37 10.07 2.04 15.92
N ARG A 38 9.81 0.83 16.43
CA ARG A 38 10.74 0.08 17.29
C ARG A 38 11.47 -0.94 16.42
N LEU A 39 12.66 -0.55 15.92
CA LEU A 39 13.43 -1.38 15.00
C LEU A 39 14.41 -2.26 15.77
N SER A 40 14.21 -3.57 15.70
CA SER A 40 15.09 -4.57 16.30
C SER A 40 16.17 -4.99 15.32
N LYS A 41 17.42 -5.08 15.79
CA LYS A 41 18.55 -5.57 14.99
C LYS A 41 18.43 -7.07 14.69
N GLY A 42 18.98 -7.48 13.54
CA GLY A 42 19.13 -8.89 13.17
C GLY A 42 17.87 -9.56 12.62
N LYS A 43 16.74 -8.82 12.44
CA LYS A 43 15.53 -9.32 11.82
C LYS A 43 15.26 -8.56 10.53
N GLN A 44 14.81 -9.28 9.49
CA GLN A 44 14.33 -8.65 8.26
C GLN A 44 13.05 -7.85 8.58
N PRO A 45 13.07 -6.53 8.39
CA PRO A 45 11.93 -5.69 8.74
C PRO A 45 10.84 -5.71 7.67
N ILE A 46 9.60 -5.47 8.11
CA ILE A 46 8.47 -5.17 7.25
C ILE A 46 8.30 -3.66 7.19
N LEU A 47 8.23 -3.09 5.99
CA LEU A 47 7.94 -1.66 5.78
C LEU A 47 6.55 -1.48 5.16
N LEU A 48 5.68 -0.78 5.89
CA LEU A 48 4.29 -0.52 5.51
C LEU A 48 4.17 0.80 4.76
N VAL A 49 3.56 0.76 3.56
CA VAL A 49 3.41 1.90 2.64
C VAL A 49 1.93 2.19 2.42
N HIS A 50 1.43 3.32 2.92
CA HIS A 50 0.00 3.65 2.88
C HIS A 50 -0.48 4.13 1.51
N GLY A 51 -1.81 4.20 1.35
CA GLY A 51 -2.49 4.61 0.14
C GLY A 51 -2.74 6.11 0.02
N TYR A 52 -3.45 6.48 -1.05
CA TYR A 52 -3.87 7.84 -1.36
C TYR A 52 -4.76 8.43 -0.25
N GLY A 53 -4.53 9.70 0.09
CA GLY A 53 -5.31 10.40 1.12
C GLY A 53 -5.17 9.86 2.54
N CYS A 54 -4.30 8.87 2.74
CA CYS A 54 -4.05 8.24 4.03
C CYS A 54 -2.76 8.75 4.68
N SER A 55 -2.52 8.30 5.89
CA SER A 55 -1.26 8.43 6.61
C SER A 55 -0.81 7.08 7.17
N ARG A 56 0.37 7.01 7.75
CA ARG A 56 0.85 5.80 8.41
C ARG A 56 -0.10 5.30 9.53
N GLY A 57 -0.99 6.15 10.01
CA GLY A 57 -1.99 5.82 11.02
C GLY A 57 -2.89 4.65 10.65
N VAL A 58 -3.21 4.46 9.36
CA VAL A 58 -4.06 3.35 8.90
C VAL A 58 -3.49 1.96 9.26
N TRP A 59 -2.20 1.90 9.53
CA TRP A 59 -1.50 0.66 9.84
C TRP A 59 -1.54 0.24 11.31
N TRP A 60 -2.14 1.04 12.21
CA TRP A 60 -2.08 0.82 13.65
C TRP A 60 -2.46 -0.60 14.08
N LEU A 61 -3.52 -1.17 13.51
CA LEU A 61 -4.00 -2.51 13.85
C LEU A 61 -3.11 -3.60 13.25
N LEU A 62 -2.80 -3.50 11.95
CA LEU A 62 -1.93 -4.47 11.27
C LEU A 62 -0.53 -4.46 11.89
N ARG A 63 0.02 -3.28 12.15
CA ARG A 63 1.31 -3.13 12.81
C ARG A 63 1.33 -3.86 14.15
N ARG A 64 0.35 -3.62 15.02
CA ARG A 64 0.27 -4.29 16.33
C ARG A 64 0.20 -5.81 16.21
N ARG A 65 -0.54 -6.32 15.23
CA ARG A 65 -0.63 -7.77 14.97
C ARG A 65 0.69 -8.35 14.49
N LEU A 66 1.37 -7.68 13.58
CA LEU A 66 2.68 -8.12 13.07
C LEU A 66 3.75 -8.04 14.18
N GLU A 67 3.77 -6.99 14.97
CA GLU A 67 4.68 -6.85 16.12
C GLU A 67 4.41 -7.94 17.17
N ALA A 68 3.14 -8.23 17.48
CA ALA A 68 2.75 -9.33 18.39
C ALA A 68 3.16 -10.70 17.84
N ALA A 69 3.20 -10.88 16.52
CA ALA A 69 3.71 -12.07 15.86
C ALA A 69 5.27 -12.12 15.80
N GLY A 70 5.94 -11.14 16.40
CA GLY A 70 7.40 -11.09 16.51
C GLY A 70 8.14 -10.46 15.34
N HIS A 71 7.43 -9.79 14.42
CA HIS A 71 8.03 -9.06 13.31
C HIS A 71 8.54 -7.68 13.75
N THR A 72 9.64 -7.23 13.14
CA THR A 72 10.08 -5.84 13.21
C THR A 72 9.34 -5.05 12.13
N VAL A 73 8.59 -4.02 12.52
CA VAL A 73 7.70 -3.29 11.62
C VAL A 73 8.06 -1.81 11.59
N ALA A 74 8.24 -1.29 10.40
CA ALA A 74 8.39 0.13 10.10
C ALA A 74 7.20 0.63 9.27
N SER A 75 7.03 1.93 9.24
CA SER A 75 6.06 2.59 8.37
C SER A 75 6.66 3.85 7.73
N VAL A 76 6.10 4.27 6.61
CA VAL A 76 6.47 5.52 5.95
C VAL A 76 5.25 6.43 5.84
N SER A 77 5.45 7.75 5.98
CA SER A 77 4.47 8.78 5.64
C SER A 77 4.83 9.41 4.30
N LEU A 78 3.94 9.31 3.34
CA LEU A 78 4.12 9.85 1.98
C LEU A 78 3.53 11.26 1.93
N ALA A 79 4.38 12.26 1.97
CA ALA A 79 3.97 13.67 1.97
C ALA A 79 4.88 14.49 1.03
N PRO A 80 4.35 15.51 0.37
CA PRO A 80 2.96 15.97 0.35
C PRO A 80 2.02 15.03 -0.43
N PRO A 81 0.72 14.99 -0.08
CA PRO A 81 -0.17 13.88 -0.51
C PRO A 81 -0.63 13.92 -1.96
N HIS A 82 -0.44 15.00 -2.70
CA HIS A 82 -1.06 15.21 -4.02
C HIS A 82 -0.06 15.33 -5.18
N ILE A 83 1.21 15.00 -4.93
CA ILE A 83 2.26 15.04 -5.94
C ILE A 83 2.29 13.74 -6.76
N SER A 84 3.07 13.75 -7.84
CA SER A 84 3.30 12.57 -8.68
C SER A 84 3.78 11.35 -7.88
N LEU A 85 3.34 10.16 -8.27
CA LEU A 85 3.82 8.89 -7.72
C LEU A 85 5.35 8.78 -7.82
N GLY A 86 5.91 9.21 -8.96
CA GLY A 86 7.35 9.22 -9.18
C GLY A 86 8.12 10.20 -8.28
N ARG A 87 7.44 11.20 -7.69
CA ARG A 87 8.03 12.13 -6.71
C ARG A 87 7.83 11.64 -5.26
N LEU A 88 6.88 10.75 -5.02
CA LEU A 88 6.69 10.09 -3.71
C LEU A 88 7.68 8.93 -3.53
N GLU A 89 8.13 8.31 -4.62
CA GLU A 89 9.06 7.17 -4.57
C GLU A 89 10.39 7.48 -3.85
N PRO A 90 11.08 8.61 -4.02
CA PRO A 90 12.30 8.92 -3.26
C PRO A 90 12.11 8.96 -1.75
N ILE A 91 10.89 9.28 -1.27
CA ILE A 91 10.57 9.23 0.17
C ILE A 91 10.57 7.79 0.67
N LEU A 92 10.02 6.87 -0.15
CA LEU A 92 10.07 5.44 0.14
C LEU A 92 11.52 4.93 0.10
N SER A 93 12.29 5.32 -0.92
CA SER A 93 13.70 4.94 -1.07
C SER A 93 14.53 5.34 0.16
N GLN A 94 14.43 6.60 0.58
CA GLN A 94 15.11 7.08 1.77
C GLN A 94 14.68 6.31 3.02
N ARG A 95 13.39 5.97 3.13
CA ARG A 95 12.89 5.21 4.28
C ARG A 95 13.40 3.77 4.30
N ILE A 96 13.50 3.11 3.15
CA ILE A 96 14.08 1.77 3.01
C ILE A 96 15.52 1.78 3.52
N GLU A 97 16.35 2.70 3.05
CA GLU A 97 17.75 2.82 3.49
C GLU A 97 17.87 3.07 5.01
N ALA A 98 17.04 3.96 5.56
CA ALA A 98 17.02 4.23 6.99
C ALA A 98 16.63 3.00 7.82
N VAL A 99 15.66 2.21 7.35
CA VAL A 99 15.20 0.98 8.02
C VAL A 99 16.27 -0.11 7.93
N CYS A 100 16.90 -0.30 6.79
CA CYS A 100 18.00 -1.24 6.60
C CYS A 100 19.18 -0.89 7.52
N ALA A 101 19.57 0.38 7.56
CA ALA A 101 20.67 0.85 8.42
C ALA A 101 20.36 0.64 9.91
N ALA A 102 19.14 0.97 10.36
CA ALA A 102 18.74 0.85 11.76
C ALA A 102 18.64 -0.60 12.24
N THR A 103 18.23 -1.52 11.36
CA THR A 103 18.08 -2.94 11.70
C THR A 103 19.32 -3.78 11.41
N GLY A 104 20.23 -3.28 10.59
CA GLY A 104 21.35 -4.06 10.05
C GLY A 104 20.93 -5.13 9.04
N SER A 105 19.67 -5.13 8.61
CA SER A 105 19.18 -6.03 7.59
C SER A 105 19.52 -5.49 6.19
N PRO A 106 19.99 -6.32 5.25
CA PRO A 106 20.27 -5.88 3.89
C PRO A 106 18.98 -5.53 3.11
N GLN A 107 17.84 -6.09 3.50
CA GLN A 107 16.61 -5.99 2.76
C GLN A 107 15.39 -5.82 3.68
N VAL A 108 14.32 -5.24 3.13
CA VAL A 108 12.99 -5.15 3.75
C VAL A 108 11.98 -6.02 3.00
N THR A 109 10.89 -6.40 3.67
CA THR A 109 9.65 -6.82 3.00
C THR A 109 8.74 -5.59 2.88
N LEU A 110 8.31 -5.24 1.66
CA LEU A 110 7.37 -4.15 1.44
C LEU A 110 5.93 -4.67 1.50
N ILE A 111 5.07 -3.96 2.24
CA ILE A 111 3.62 -4.14 2.19
C ILE A 111 3.00 -2.80 1.78
N GLY A 112 2.48 -2.73 0.55
CA GLY A 112 1.87 -1.52 -0.01
C GLY A 112 0.36 -1.65 -0.13
N HIS A 113 -0.38 -0.71 0.46
CA HIS A 113 -1.84 -0.62 0.30
C HIS A 113 -2.20 0.39 -0.77
N SER A 114 -3.09 0.02 -1.71
CA SER A 114 -3.60 0.91 -2.73
C SER A 114 -2.46 1.61 -3.51
N MET A 115 -2.41 2.94 -3.54
CA MET A 115 -1.31 3.74 -4.10
C MET A 115 0.08 3.29 -3.63
N GLY A 116 0.19 2.83 -2.36
CA GLY A 116 1.47 2.39 -1.80
C GLY A 116 2.09 1.20 -2.53
N GLY A 117 1.27 0.30 -3.09
CA GLY A 117 1.77 -0.79 -3.94
C GLY A 117 2.32 -0.31 -5.28
N LEU A 118 1.74 0.74 -5.85
CA LEU A 118 2.26 1.36 -7.08
C LEU A 118 3.61 2.05 -6.84
N ILE A 119 3.75 2.76 -5.72
CA ILE A 119 5.00 3.41 -5.34
C ILE A 119 6.10 2.36 -5.07
N ALA A 120 5.74 1.24 -4.43
CA ALA A 120 6.66 0.13 -4.21
C ALA A 120 7.14 -0.50 -5.53
N ARG A 121 6.25 -0.66 -6.53
CA ARG A 121 6.63 -1.09 -7.88
C ARG A 121 7.54 -0.08 -8.58
N CYS A 122 7.23 1.21 -8.45
CA CYS A 122 8.06 2.27 -9.00
C CYS A 122 9.48 2.26 -8.40
N TYR A 123 9.58 1.99 -7.09
CA TYR A 123 10.88 1.80 -6.43
C TYR A 123 11.64 0.62 -7.04
N LEU A 124 11.00 -0.54 -7.17
CA LEU A 124 11.64 -1.73 -7.74
C LEU A 124 12.09 -1.55 -9.18
N ALA A 125 11.29 -0.85 -9.99
CA ALA A 125 11.65 -0.52 -11.37
C ALA A 125 12.89 0.38 -11.46
N ARG A 126 13.06 1.31 -10.52
CA ARG A 126 14.17 2.28 -10.52
C ARG A 126 15.44 1.77 -9.86
N HIS A 127 15.31 1.02 -8.78
CA HIS A 127 16.42 0.62 -7.90
C HIS A 127 16.70 -0.88 -7.89
N GLY A 128 15.87 -1.67 -8.58
CA GLY A 128 16.00 -3.13 -8.54
C GLY A 128 15.64 -3.73 -7.18
N ASN A 129 16.18 -4.90 -6.90
CA ASN A 129 15.79 -5.73 -5.76
C ASN A 129 16.82 -5.79 -4.62
N GLU A 130 17.91 -5.04 -4.69
CA GLU A 130 18.99 -5.14 -3.69
C GLU A 130 18.52 -4.90 -2.25
N ARG A 131 17.57 -3.98 -2.06
CA ARG A 131 17.02 -3.58 -0.76
C ARG A 131 15.66 -4.19 -0.43
N VAL A 132 15.07 -4.97 -1.33
CA VAL A 132 13.73 -5.52 -1.15
C VAL A 132 13.74 -7.02 -1.42
N ALA A 133 13.36 -7.81 -0.41
CA ALA A 133 13.28 -9.26 -0.53
C ALA A 133 11.94 -9.75 -1.09
N ARG A 134 10.86 -9.00 -0.84
CA ARG A 134 9.50 -9.36 -1.23
C ARG A 134 8.59 -8.14 -1.27
N LEU A 135 7.63 -8.17 -2.18
CA LEU A 135 6.54 -7.19 -2.26
C LEU A 135 5.19 -7.89 -2.00
N ILE A 136 4.37 -7.28 -1.12
CA ILE A 136 2.97 -7.67 -0.92
C ILE A 136 2.14 -6.43 -1.18
N THR A 137 1.17 -6.51 -2.08
CA THR A 137 0.26 -5.41 -2.36
C THR A 137 -1.15 -5.74 -1.86
N LEU A 138 -1.82 -4.76 -1.29
CA LEU A 138 -3.16 -4.88 -0.74
C LEU A 138 -4.07 -3.92 -1.51
N ALA A 139 -5.04 -4.44 -2.25
CA ALA A 139 -6.02 -3.65 -3.00
C ALA A 139 -5.36 -2.52 -3.83
N SER A 140 -4.25 -2.81 -4.51
CA SER A 140 -3.52 -1.80 -5.30
C SER A 140 -4.06 -1.75 -6.72
N PRO A 141 -4.30 -0.54 -7.28
CA PRO A 141 -4.84 -0.36 -8.63
C PRO A 141 -3.73 -0.54 -9.68
N HIS A 142 -3.25 -1.78 -9.88
CA HIS A 142 -2.13 -2.07 -10.78
C HIS A 142 -2.40 -1.75 -12.24
N MET A 143 -3.67 -1.77 -12.67
CA MET A 143 -4.14 -1.33 -13.97
C MET A 143 -4.95 -0.02 -13.91
N GLY A 144 -4.93 0.66 -12.75
CA GLY A 144 -5.62 1.91 -12.49
C GLY A 144 -7.01 1.76 -11.88
N SER A 145 -7.65 2.89 -11.62
CA SER A 145 -9.03 2.95 -11.16
C SER A 145 -9.76 4.12 -11.80
N ASP A 146 -10.99 3.88 -12.27
CA ASP A 146 -11.84 4.93 -12.78
C ASP A 146 -12.29 5.90 -11.68
N MET A 147 -12.33 5.45 -10.42
CA MET A 147 -12.58 6.31 -9.26
C MET A 147 -11.48 7.37 -9.07
N SER A 148 -10.27 7.15 -9.58
CA SER A 148 -9.20 8.13 -9.52
C SER A 148 -9.47 9.40 -10.31
N ARG A 149 -10.46 9.40 -11.24
CA ARG A 149 -10.88 10.59 -12.01
C ARG A 149 -11.50 11.69 -11.14
N ILE A 150 -12.09 11.32 -10.01
CA ILE A 150 -12.70 12.27 -9.07
C ILE A 150 -11.74 12.69 -7.94
N GLY A 151 -10.54 12.13 -7.90
CA GLY A 151 -9.52 12.47 -6.92
C GLY A 151 -8.73 13.74 -7.29
N PHE A 152 -7.97 14.25 -6.33
CA PHE A 152 -7.15 15.45 -6.48
C PHE A 152 -5.66 15.11 -6.67
N GLY A 153 -4.98 16.00 -7.39
CA GLY A 153 -3.53 15.94 -7.52
C GLY A 153 -3.05 15.11 -8.71
N GLN A 154 -1.73 15.12 -8.88
CA GLN A 154 -1.09 14.45 -10.00
C GLN A 154 -1.13 12.92 -9.83
N ASN A 155 -0.89 12.42 -8.63
CA ASN A 155 -0.95 11.00 -8.32
C ASN A 155 -2.32 10.39 -8.62
N SER A 156 -3.43 11.11 -8.38
CA SER A 156 -4.76 10.63 -8.73
C SER A 156 -4.91 10.43 -10.23
N ARG A 157 -4.46 11.39 -11.04
CA ARG A 157 -4.46 11.29 -12.52
C ARG A 157 -3.59 10.14 -13.01
N GLU A 158 -2.43 9.95 -12.40
CA GLU A 158 -1.50 8.85 -12.72
C GLU A 158 -2.09 7.48 -12.39
N MET A 159 -2.99 7.39 -11.38
CA MET A 159 -3.71 6.16 -11.03
C MET A 159 -4.98 5.91 -11.86
N THR A 160 -5.35 6.81 -12.77
CA THR A 160 -6.53 6.60 -13.63
C THR A 160 -6.25 5.47 -14.62
N THR A 161 -7.25 4.63 -14.86
CA THR A 161 -7.18 3.54 -15.85
C THR A 161 -6.70 4.08 -17.21
N GLY A 162 -5.67 3.43 -17.78
CA GLY A 162 -5.09 3.80 -19.05
C GLY A 162 -4.15 5.02 -19.02
N SER A 163 -3.75 5.53 -17.86
CA SER A 163 -2.75 6.58 -17.76
C SER A 163 -1.39 6.15 -18.32
N LEU A 164 -0.63 7.09 -18.89
CA LEU A 164 0.73 6.82 -19.41
C LEU A 164 1.63 6.26 -18.31
N TRP A 165 1.54 6.79 -17.10
CA TRP A 165 2.32 6.31 -15.96
C TRP A 165 2.11 4.81 -15.69
N LEU A 166 0.84 4.34 -15.72
CA LEU A 166 0.54 2.92 -15.54
C LEU A 166 0.96 2.06 -16.72
N GLN A 167 0.90 2.59 -17.94
CA GLN A 167 1.41 1.89 -19.13
C GLN A 167 2.91 1.68 -19.04
N ASP A 168 3.68 2.71 -18.65
CA ASP A 168 5.11 2.60 -18.41
C ASP A 168 5.40 1.56 -17.32
N MET A 169 4.67 1.61 -16.19
CA MET A 169 4.83 0.64 -15.11
C MET A 169 4.42 -0.79 -15.48
N ALA A 170 3.51 -0.98 -16.44
CA ALA A 170 3.12 -2.31 -16.89
C ALA A 170 4.23 -3.01 -17.69
N ALA A 171 5.13 -2.25 -18.33
CA ALA A 171 6.28 -2.77 -19.05
C ALA A 171 7.42 -3.23 -18.10
N GLU A 172 7.42 -2.78 -16.86
CA GLU A 172 8.48 -3.08 -15.90
C GLU A 172 8.30 -4.49 -15.27
N PRO A 173 9.32 -5.34 -15.29
CA PRO A 173 9.25 -6.69 -14.73
C PRO A 173 9.20 -6.66 -13.20
N LEU A 174 8.58 -7.68 -12.61
CA LEU A 174 8.68 -7.93 -11.17
C LEU A 174 10.04 -8.57 -10.85
N THR A 175 10.87 -7.84 -10.12
CA THR A 175 12.24 -8.28 -9.77
C THR A 175 12.33 -9.05 -8.45
N VAL A 176 11.22 -9.15 -7.70
CA VAL A 176 11.13 -9.85 -6.42
C VAL A 176 9.88 -10.73 -6.36
N PRO A 177 9.85 -11.79 -5.51
CA PRO A 177 8.62 -12.51 -5.21
C PRO A 177 7.52 -11.54 -4.79
N THR A 178 6.42 -11.53 -5.53
CA THR A 178 5.32 -10.58 -5.32
C THR A 178 4.00 -11.30 -5.11
N ILE A 179 3.25 -10.85 -4.10
CA ILE A 179 1.89 -11.31 -3.78
C ILE A 179 0.94 -10.12 -3.95
N SER A 180 -0.11 -10.29 -4.75
CA SER A 180 -1.19 -9.31 -4.88
C SER A 180 -2.43 -9.81 -4.16
N LEU A 181 -2.77 -9.19 -3.03
CA LEU A 181 -4.01 -9.46 -2.30
C LEU A 181 -5.07 -8.47 -2.78
N ARG A 182 -6.14 -9.00 -3.34
CA ARG A 182 -7.23 -8.21 -3.90
C ARG A 182 -8.56 -8.48 -3.22
N ASN A 183 -9.45 -7.53 -3.31
CA ASN A 183 -10.82 -7.63 -2.80
C ASN A 183 -11.82 -7.52 -3.95
N ALA A 184 -12.64 -8.55 -4.14
CA ALA A 184 -13.68 -8.58 -5.17
C ALA A 184 -14.81 -7.54 -4.95
N TYR A 185 -14.90 -6.99 -3.75
CA TYR A 185 -15.92 -5.99 -3.36
C TYR A 185 -15.33 -4.60 -3.12
N ASP A 186 -14.13 -4.33 -3.64
CA ASP A 186 -13.48 -3.03 -3.51
C ASP A 186 -14.30 -1.93 -4.18
N ASN A 187 -14.52 -0.82 -3.47
CA ASN A 187 -15.27 0.35 -3.96
C ASN A 187 -14.37 1.49 -4.43
N TYR A 188 -13.05 1.36 -4.27
CA TYR A 188 -12.06 2.38 -4.64
C TYR A 188 -11.25 2.00 -5.88
N VAL A 189 -11.03 0.71 -6.10
CA VAL A 189 -10.40 0.21 -7.33
C VAL A 189 -11.47 -0.37 -8.24
N MET A 190 -11.83 0.41 -9.25
CA MET A 190 -12.88 0.02 -10.19
C MET A 190 -12.39 0.14 -11.64
N PRO A 191 -12.61 -0.90 -12.46
CA PRO A 191 -13.13 -2.23 -12.10
C PRO A 191 -12.19 -2.98 -11.14
N GLN A 192 -12.74 -3.89 -10.32
CA GLN A 192 -11.98 -4.59 -9.26
C GLN A 192 -10.86 -5.46 -9.81
N ASP A 193 -11.01 -6.00 -11.02
CA ASP A 193 -9.96 -6.76 -11.70
C ASP A 193 -8.68 -5.95 -11.96
N ASN A 194 -8.75 -4.62 -11.91
CA ASN A 194 -7.58 -3.75 -12.01
C ASN A 194 -6.61 -3.85 -10.82
N GLN A 195 -6.97 -4.60 -9.79
CA GLN A 195 -6.06 -5.00 -8.71
C GLN A 195 -5.12 -6.15 -9.10
N ARG A 196 -5.39 -6.85 -10.20
CA ARG A 196 -4.53 -7.95 -10.67
C ARG A 196 -3.17 -7.42 -11.11
N LEU A 197 -2.13 -8.17 -10.75
CA LEU A 197 -0.77 -7.86 -11.15
C LEU A 197 -0.18 -9.06 -11.90
N PRO A 198 -0.01 -8.97 -13.22
CA PRO A 198 0.63 -10.04 -14.00
C PRO A 198 2.01 -10.41 -13.43
N GLY A 199 2.30 -11.69 -13.33
CA GLY A 199 3.54 -12.20 -12.77
C GLY A 199 3.58 -12.31 -11.24
N ALA A 200 2.60 -11.76 -10.52
CA ALA A 200 2.47 -11.93 -9.07
C ALA A 200 1.62 -13.16 -8.73
N GLN A 201 1.79 -13.68 -7.52
CA GLN A 201 0.83 -14.60 -6.92
C GLN A 201 -0.44 -13.80 -6.55
N ASP A 202 -1.50 -14.00 -7.32
CA ASP A 202 -2.78 -13.30 -7.13
C ASP A 202 -3.67 -14.06 -6.15
N ILE A 203 -4.10 -13.41 -5.06
CA ILE A 203 -4.94 -13.99 -4.02
C ILE A 203 -6.15 -13.09 -3.81
N GLU A 204 -7.33 -13.64 -4.07
CA GLU A 204 -8.59 -12.96 -3.77
C GLU A 204 -9.00 -13.22 -2.32
N LEU A 205 -9.22 -12.15 -1.59
CA LEU A 205 -9.77 -12.20 -0.23
C LEU A 205 -11.30 -12.28 -0.29
N PRO A 206 -11.93 -13.04 0.62
CA PRO A 206 -13.37 -13.23 0.66
C PRO A 206 -14.17 -11.98 1.07
#